data_89ab23ac811b067522f1f1afa4cc6ed4
#
_entry.id   89ab23ac811b067522f1f1afa4cc6ed4
#
_cell.length_a   1.000
_cell.length_b   1.000
_cell.length_c   1.000
_cell.angle_alpha   90.00
_cell.angle_beta   90.00
_cell.angle_gamma   90.00
#
_symmetry.space_group_name_H-M   'P 1'
#
loop_
_entity.id
_entity.type
_entity.pdbx_description
1 polymer ?
#
loop_
_entity_poly.entity_id
_entity_poly.type
_entity_poly.pdbx_seq_one_letter_code
_entity_poly.pdbx_strand_id
1 'polypeptide(L)'
;MKRNRFIAFFLAFLAIAPAVARDVLPVTGSWINLFYQDERNKYSNPMDMDNTDPVMWRAKVREMKALGIEYIVFMATANDGKADYPSKLMPLAYDARRESPVSAIIDEAAREGMKVFMSIGWAENQDDNLRNPAILNRQLAIMEELAGLYGSSEAFYGWYLPVEDCLGPVLTDAAVVAVNKLVERAHKLTPGKKTLISPYGFFCCRFDDPNFAKQIMRLKVDIIAYQDEVGCVREEFPMPRLKNAWREMKKIHDRTNIEFWGNCELFSWEKGTNSRQSALVPAAMPRVLSQLAAATEGGVSRIISFMTPGIWSLNADRFPLGQPEVSERAAQEYLAWRNGDRTLKLLEKSLTGTLGSNTAAIASVAVKNGDATFLTDGITGDENPENAAWKRFEAGYNEITVNLGKADTGSIFMRLLNCAKRGIGVPYKVYIYTAGDDGNYSLAQIKEMAQHPNSLHDTWIEPLLIEWSTSVKSIKIGFQSTTPLLIDELYLR
;
A
#
# COMPACT_ATOMS: atom_id res chain seq x y z
N MET A 1 -73.03 -21.84 -4.62
CA MET A 1 -72.18 -21.01 -3.72
C MET A 1 -70.72 -21.24 -4.08
N LYS A 2 -70.08 -20.37 -4.86
CA LYS A 2 -68.64 -20.46 -5.24
C LYS A 2 -67.86 -19.49 -4.32
N ARG A 3 -66.94 -20.02 -3.51
CA ARG A 3 -66.05 -19.24 -2.65
C ARG A 3 -64.81 -18.82 -3.48
N ASN A 4 -64.71 -17.54 -3.76
CA ASN A 4 -63.50 -16.93 -4.29
C ASN A 4 -62.45 -16.81 -3.15
N ARG A 5 -61.26 -17.42 -3.31
CA ARG A 5 -60.09 -17.17 -2.48
C ARG A 5 -59.25 -16.09 -3.15
N PHE A 6 -59.21 -14.93 -2.52
CA PHE A 6 -58.23 -13.89 -2.85
C PHE A 6 -56.87 -14.29 -2.23
N ILE A 7 -55.89 -14.48 -3.08
CA ILE A 7 -54.48 -14.64 -2.68
C ILE A 7 -53.87 -13.23 -2.73
N ALA A 8 -53.58 -12.67 -1.57
CA ALA A 8 -52.84 -11.41 -1.46
C ALA A 8 -51.36 -11.72 -1.60
N PHE A 9 -50.73 -11.23 -2.69
CA PHE A 9 -49.28 -11.21 -2.84
C PHE A 9 -48.72 -10.05 -2.01
N PHE A 10 -48.01 -10.35 -0.93
CA PHE A 10 -47.17 -9.39 -0.22
C PHE A 10 -45.86 -9.24 -0.99
N LEU A 11 -45.72 -8.16 -1.76
CA LEU A 11 -44.45 -7.69 -2.27
C LEU A 11 -43.63 -7.09 -1.11
N ALA A 12 -42.70 -7.83 -0.55
CA ALA A 12 -41.72 -7.29 0.36
C ALA A 12 -40.75 -6.39 -0.43
N PHE A 13 -40.93 -5.10 -0.38
CA PHE A 13 -39.91 -4.13 -0.76
C PHE A 13 -38.76 -4.24 0.23
N LEU A 14 -37.68 -4.93 -0.17
CA LEU A 14 -36.39 -4.78 0.47
C LEU A 14 -35.92 -3.35 0.19
N ALA A 15 -36.12 -2.45 1.14
CA ALA A 15 -35.48 -1.16 1.15
C ALA A 15 -33.97 -1.40 1.27
N ILE A 16 -33.25 -1.32 0.15
CA ILE A 16 -31.79 -1.21 0.16
C ILE A 16 -31.49 0.14 0.81
N ALA A 17 -31.19 0.13 2.11
CA ALA A 17 -30.69 1.32 2.78
C ALA A 17 -29.42 1.76 2.03
N PRO A 18 -29.28 3.06 1.68
CA PRO A 18 -28.05 3.55 1.07
C PRO A 18 -26.92 3.20 2.04
N ALA A 19 -25.89 2.50 1.53
CA ALA A 19 -24.68 2.25 2.30
C ALA A 19 -24.13 3.62 2.73
N VAL A 20 -24.19 3.91 4.02
CA VAL A 20 -23.57 5.12 4.58
C VAL A 20 -22.09 4.99 4.26
N ALA A 21 -21.56 5.92 3.49
CA ALA A 21 -20.15 5.96 3.17
C ALA A 21 -19.36 5.98 4.48
N ARG A 22 -18.60 4.93 4.74
CA ARG A 22 -17.79 4.83 5.96
C ARG A 22 -16.69 5.89 5.87
N ASP A 23 -16.47 6.65 6.93
CA ASP A 23 -15.34 7.57 7.00
C ASP A 23 -14.03 6.81 6.79
N VAL A 24 -13.14 7.38 5.98
CA VAL A 24 -11.83 6.77 5.67
C VAL A 24 -11.03 6.62 6.96
N LEU A 25 -10.60 5.40 7.25
CA LEU A 25 -9.79 5.10 8.43
C LEU A 25 -8.42 5.79 8.33
N PRO A 26 -7.98 6.48 9.39
CA PRO A 26 -6.62 7.02 9.44
C PRO A 26 -5.59 5.91 9.71
N VAL A 27 -4.31 6.20 9.45
CA VAL A 27 -3.20 5.40 9.92
C VAL A 27 -3.09 5.56 11.43
N THR A 28 -3.19 4.45 12.16
CA THR A 28 -3.13 4.44 13.62
C THR A 28 -1.97 3.61 14.18
N GLY A 29 -1.20 2.96 13.32
CA GLY A 29 0.00 2.24 13.72
C GLY A 29 1.13 2.44 12.74
N SER A 30 2.36 2.26 13.21
CA SER A 30 3.55 2.35 12.37
C SER A 30 4.64 1.42 12.85
N TRP A 31 5.38 0.93 11.88
CA TRP A 31 6.59 0.18 12.10
C TRP A 31 7.73 1.08 12.58
N ILE A 32 8.63 0.51 13.37
CA ILE A 32 9.97 1.05 13.68
C ILE A 32 11.00 0.02 13.21
N ASN A 33 11.99 0.52 12.49
CA ASN A 33 13.13 -0.25 12.00
C ASN A 33 14.42 0.27 12.64
N LEU A 34 15.16 -0.60 13.35
CA LEU A 34 16.36 -0.23 14.09
C LEU A 34 17.69 -0.56 13.36
N PHE A 35 17.65 -1.27 12.23
CA PHE A 35 18.86 -1.86 11.68
C PHE A 35 19.10 -1.67 10.18
N TYR A 36 18.11 -1.38 9.38
CA TYR A 36 18.35 -1.16 7.94
C TYR A 36 18.95 0.21 7.67
N GLN A 37 20.27 0.27 7.56
CA GLN A 37 21.01 1.45 7.13
C GLN A 37 21.80 1.12 5.86
N ASP A 38 21.52 1.79 4.75
CA ASP A 38 22.32 1.76 3.54
C ASP A 38 22.22 3.10 2.81
N GLU A 39 23.07 3.32 1.80
CA GLU A 39 23.10 4.57 1.02
C GLU A 39 21.77 4.90 0.35
N ARG A 40 20.91 3.91 0.08
CA ARG A 40 19.59 4.09 -0.52
C ARG A 40 18.55 4.47 0.52
N ASN A 41 18.77 4.16 1.78
CA ASN A 41 17.82 4.40 2.87
C ASN A 41 17.94 5.82 3.43
N LYS A 42 17.67 6.84 2.57
CA LYS A 42 17.86 8.24 2.89
C LYS A 42 16.82 8.81 3.84
N TYR A 43 15.66 8.18 3.96
CA TYR A 43 14.51 8.73 4.68
C TYR A 43 14.30 8.08 6.04
N SER A 44 14.06 6.79 6.07
CA SER A 44 13.70 6.11 7.32
C SER A 44 14.90 5.79 8.21
N ASN A 45 16.03 5.42 7.62
CA ASN A 45 17.23 5.01 8.35
C ASN A 45 18.50 5.45 7.59
N PRO A 46 18.76 6.76 7.43
CA PRO A 46 19.92 7.25 6.70
C PRO A 46 21.24 6.83 7.38
N MET A 47 22.31 6.74 6.59
CA MET A 47 23.62 6.24 7.06
C MET A 47 24.28 7.10 8.15
N ASP A 48 23.95 8.37 8.24
CA ASP A 48 24.44 9.30 9.25
C ASP A 48 23.61 9.33 10.54
N MET A 49 22.51 8.57 10.60
CA MET A 49 21.68 8.46 11.78
C MET A 49 22.29 7.48 12.81
N ASP A 50 22.40 7.89 14.07
CA ASP A 50 22.64 6.94 15.17
C ASP A 50 21.33 6.24 15.58
N ASN A 51 21.04 5.12 14.89
CA ASN A 51 19.84 4.32 15.16
C ASN A 51 19.84 3.62 16.53
N THR A 52 20.92 3.75 17.30
CA THR A 52 21.02 3.27 18.68
C THR A 52 20.81 4.36 19.72
N ASP A 53 20.58 5.64 19.31
CA ASP A 53 20.39 6.75 20.25
C ASP A 53 19.02 6.68 20.95
N PRO A 54 18.98 6.40 22.27
CA PRO A 54 17.73 6.32 23.01
C PRO A 54 17.00 7.66 23.11
N VAL A 55 17.74 8.78 23.08
CA VAL A 55 17.13 10.14 23.16
C VAL A 55 16.40 10.46 21.87
N MET A 56 17.01 10.13 20.73
CA MET A 56 16.39 10.27 19.43
C MET A 56 15.10 9.46 19.33
N TRP A 57 15.13 8.18 19.72
CA TRP A 57 13.95 7.34 19.65
C TRP A 57 12.80 7.80 20.55
N ARG A 58 13.09 8.32 21.74
CA ARG A 58 12.06 8.94 22.58
C ARG A 58 11.40 10.13 21.86
N ALA A 59 12.20 10.95 21.20
CA ALA A 59 11.66 12.07 20.42
C ALA A 59 10.78 11.57 19.26
N LYS A 60 11.21 10.53 18.55
CA LYS A 60 10.42 9.95 17.44
C LYS A 60 9.12 9.29 17.93
N VAL A 61 9.10 8.66 19.09
CA VAL A 61 7.86 8.15 19.70
C VAL A 61 6.86 9.28 19.96
N ARG A 62 7.30 10.42 20.53
CA ARG A 62 6.43 11.60 20.72
C ARG A 62 5.94 12.17 19.37
N GLU A 63 6.80 12.20 18.37
CA GLU A 63 6.44 12.64 17.02
C GLU A 63 5.38 11.73 16.40
N MET A 64 5.54 10.41 16.51
CA MET A 64 4.54 9.44 16.07
C MET A 64 3.21 9.66 16.79
N LYS A 65 3.23 9.93 18.11
CA LYS A 65 2.03 10.28 18.87
C LYS A 65 1.35 11.53 18.33
N ALA A 66 2.11 12.57 18.00
CA ALA A 66 1.59 13.81 17.41
C ALA A 66 0.95 13.57 16.02
N LEU A 67 1.48 12.64 15.23
CA LEU A 67 0.86 12.16 13.99
C LEU A 67 -0.41 11.34 14.22
N GLY A 68 -0.72 10.99 15.49
CA GLY A 68 -1.87 10.20 15.89
C GLY A 68 -1.67 8.70 15.75
N ILE A 69 -0.43 8.25 15.78
CA ILE A 69 -0.10 6.83 15.89
C ILE A 69 -0.38 6.37 17.31
N GLU A 70 -1.09 5.25 17.43
CA GLU A 70 -1.46 4.60 18.68
C GLU A 70 -0.67 3.31 18.91
N TYR A 71 -0.25 2.68 17.81
CA TYR A 71 0.44 1.38 17.82
C TYR A 71 1.81 1.51 17.19
N ILE A 72 2.82 1.07 17.93
CA ILE A 72 4.20 0.90 17.44
C ILE A 72 4.42 -0.58 17.19
N VAL A 73 4.99 -0.94 16.05
CA VAL A 73 5.39 -2.30 15.73
C VAL A 73 6.89 -2.32 15.49
N PHE A 74 7.63 -3.02 16.32
CA PHE A 74 9.05 -3.27 16.04
C PHE A 74 9.15 -4.23 14.84
N MET A 75 9.95 -3.89 13.84
CA MET A 75 10.23 -4.80 12.72
C MET A 75 11.05 -5.99 13.20
N ALA A 76 12.13 -5.72 13.95
CA ALA A 76 12.86 -6.71 14.70
C ALA A 76 13.53 -6.05 15.92
N THR A 77 13.80 -6.84 16.96
CA THR A 77 14.55 -6.43 18.15
C THR A 77 15.93 -7.08 18.20
N ALA A 78 16.20 -8.01 17.29
CA ALA A 78 17.48 -8.66 17.06
C ALA A 78 17.64 -8.97 15.57
N ASN A 79 18.85 -8.77 15.06
CA ASN A 79 19.24 -9.04 13.67
C ASN A 79 20.75 -9.27 13.59
N ASP A 80 21.21 -10.07 12.62
CA ASP A 80 22.63 -10.39 12.40
C ASP A 80 23.37 -10.83 13.67
N GLY A 81 22.68 -11.62 14.50
CA GLY A 81 23.22 -12.13 15.75
C GLY A 81 23.45 -11.09 16.84
N LYS A 82 22.88 -9.89 16.73
CA LYS A 82 22.96 -8.81 17.72
C LYS A 82 21.57 -8.38 18.17
N ALA A 83 21.47 -7.90 19.43
CA ALA A 83 20.23 -7.43 20.03
C ALA A 83 20.24 -5.91 20.26
N ASP A 84 19.11 -5.26 19.98
CA ASP A 84 18.83 -3.86 20.31
C ASP A 84 18.19 -3.67 21.70
N TYR A 85 18.16 -4.72 22.49
CA TYR A 85 17.69 -4.76 23.88
C TYR A 85 18.77 -5.41 24.78
N PRO A 86 18.71 -5.27 26.11
CA PRO A 86 19.78 -5.78 27.02
C PRO A 86 19.76 -7.32 27.13
N SER A 87 20.13 -7.97 26.05
CA SER A 87 20.14 -9.43 25.89
C SER A 87 21.29 -10.07 26.66
N LYS A 88 21.02 -11.28 27.20
CA LYS A 88 22.03 -12.21 27.70
C LYS A 88 22.30 -13.35 26.72
N LEU A 89 21.52 -13.45 25.66
CA LEU A 89 21.61 -14.53 24.67
C LEU A 89 22.57 -14.21 23.53
N MET A 90 22.79 -12.91 23.26
CA MET A 90 23.58 -12.46 22.13
C MET A 90 24.28 -11.13 22.39
N PRO A 91 25.32 -10.78 21.61
CA PRO A 91 25.94 -9.47 21.65
C PRO A 91 24.94 -8.32 21.44
N LEU A 92 25.25 -7.17 22.03
CA LEU A 92 24.43 -5.98 21.88
C LEU A 92 24.78 -5.24 20.58
N ALA A 93 23.77 -4.69 19.90
CA ALA A 93 23.94 -3.83 18.74
C ALA A 93 24.33 -2.38 19.11
N TYR A 94 24.29 -2.03 20.40
CA TYR A 94 24.53 -0.70 20.94
C TYR A 94 25.57 -0.73 22.07
N ASP A 95 26.05 0.44 22.51
CA ASP A 95 26.99 0.54 23.66
C ASP A 95 26.28 0.14 24.95
N ALA A 96 26.74 -0.91 25.59
CA ALA A 96 26.19 -1.43 26.86
C ALA A 96 26.15 -0.42 28.02
N ARG A 97 26.88 0.70 27.92
CA ARG A 97 26.83 1.81 28.90
C ARG A 97 25.64 2.74 28.71
N ARG A 98 24.96 2.63 27.57
CA ARG A 98 23.77 3.40 27.23
C ARG A 98 22.51 2.57 27.49
N GLU A 99 21.40 3.25 27.64
CA GLU A 99 20.09 2.62 27.55
C GLU A 99 19.88 2.02 26.15
N SER A 100 19.20 0.88 26.07
CA SER A 100 18.89 0.26 24.77
C SER A 100 17.82 1.05 24.01
N PRO A 101 17.87 1.08 22.68
CA PRO A 101 16.83 1.74 21.88
C PRO A 101 15.45 1.10 22.12
N VAL A 102 15.36 -0.22 22.29
CA VAL A 102 14.09 -0.91 22.57
C VAL A 102 13.52 -0.46 23.92
N SER A 103 14.35 -0.35 24.98
CA SER A 103 13.91 0.14 26.30
C SER A 103 13.41 1.58 26.20
N ALA A 104 14.15 2.45 25.52
CA ALA A 104 13.77 3.84 25.34
C ALA A 104 12.41 4.00 24.62
N ILE A 105 12.18 3.21 23.59
CA ILE A 105 10.93 3.25 22.81
C ILE A 105 9.76 2.76 23.66
N ILE A 106 9.87 1.62 24.33
CA ILE A 106 8.76 1.06 25.10
C ILE A 106 8.41 1.90 26.33
N ASP A 107 9.41 2.47 26.99
CA ASP A 107 9.21 3.35 28.14
C ASP A 107 8.55 4.66 27.74
N GLU A 108 8.97 5.25 26.61
CA GLU A 108 8.33 6.47 26.11
C GLU A 108 6.92 6.19 25.60
N ALA A 109 6.70 5.06 24.92
CA ALA A 109 5.38 4.62 24.50
C ALA A 109 4.42 4.47 25.68
N ALA A 110 4.89 3.96 26.81
CA ALA A 110 4.10 3.87 28.05
C ALA A 110 3.73 5.26 28.59
N ARG A 111 4.67 6.23 28.59
CA ARG A 111 4.39 7.62 29.01
C ARG A 111 3.37 8.31 28.12
N GLU A 112 3.43 8.04 26.81
CA GLU A 112 2.53 8.61 25.80
C GLU A 112 1.18 7.85 25.67
N GLY A 113 0.99 6.76 26.45
CA GLY A 113 -0.20 5.92 26.40
C GLY A 113 -0.35 5.19 25.04
N MET A 114 0.76 4.86 24.40
CA MET A 114 0.79 4.12 23.15
C MET A 114 0.94 2.62 23.40
N LYS A 115 0.63 1.81 22.41
CA LYS A 115 0.66 0.36 22.42
C LYS A 115 1.80 -0.16 21.57
N VAL A 116 2.53 -1.15 22.06
CA VAL A 116 3.71 -1.70 21.39
C VAL A 116 3.48 -3.18 21.07
N PHE A 117 3.67 -3.54 19.82
CA PHE A 117 3.89 -4.90 19.38
C PHE A 117 5.40 -5.17 19.39
N MET A 118 5.83 -5.96 20.35
CA MET A 118 7.22 -6.37 20.48
C MET A 118 7.55 -7.43 19.43
N SER A 119 8.52 -7.17 18.58
CA SER A 119 9.02 -8.21 17.67
C SER A 119 9.86 -9.22 18.44
N ILE A 120 9.75 -10.48 18.08
CA ILE A 120 10.66 -11.50 18.58
C ILE A 120 12.07 -11.40 17.95
N GLY A 121 12.25 -10.52 16.94
CA GLY A 121 13.49 -10.42 16.20
C GLY A 121 13.73 -11.61 15.28
N TRP A 122 14.88 -11.60 14.65
CA TRP A 122 15.39 -12.73 13.87
C TRP A 122 16.57 -13.35 14.58
N ALA A 123 16.59 -14.67 14.63
CA ALA A 123 17.69 -15.39 15.31
C ALA A 123 19.03 -15.16 14.60
N GLU A 124 19.01 -15.08 13.28
CA GLU A 124 20.14 -14.77 12.41
C GLU A 124 19.83 -13.55 11.54
N ASN A 125 18.86 -13.64 10.62
CA ASN A 125 18.45 -12.55 9.72
C ASN A 125 17.01 -12.72 9.22
N GLN A 126 16.54 -11.82 8.39
CA GLN A 126 15.17 -11.81 7.85
C GLN A 126 14.80 -13.10 7.09
N ASP A 127 15.78 -13.81 6.53
CA ASP A 127 15.55 -15.05 5.78
C ASP A 127 15.62 -16.31 6.68
N ASP A 128 15.49 -16.16 7.98
CA ASP A 128 15.53 -17.24 8.95
C ASP A 128 14.61 -18.42 8.57
N ASN A 129 15.19 -19.59 8.42
CA ASN A 129 14.43 -20.79 8.11
C ASN A 129 13.82 -21.41 9.38
N LEU A 130 12.59 -21.09 9.69
CA LEU A 130 11.87 -21.59 10.88
C LEU A 130 11.57 -23.11 10.86
N ARG A 131 11.87 -23.81 9.76
CA ARG A 131 11.89 -25.27 9.74
C ARG A 131 13.13 -25.84 10.42
N ASN A 132 14.19 -25.03 10.57
CA ASN A 132 15.37 -25.39 11.33
C ASN A 132 15.06 -25.31 12.85
N PRO A 133 15.08 -26.42 13.60
CA PRO A 133 14.78 -26.39 15.02
C PRO A 133 15.72 -25.50 15.85
N ALA A 134 16.97 -25.34 15.43
CA ALA A 134 17.93 -24.50 16.16
C ALA A 134 17.53 -23.01 16.05
N ILE A 135 17.16 -22.54 14.86
CA ILE A 135 16.67 -21.18 14.64
C ILE A 135 15.37 -20.93 15.40
N LEU A 136 14.40 -21.83 15.28
CA LEU A 136 13.14 -21.72 16.03
C LEU A 136 13.35 -21.69 17.55
N ASN A 137 14.19 -22.57 18.09
CA ASN A 137 14.48 -22.60 19.52
C ASN A 137 15.16 -21.30 19.98
N ARG A 138 16.04 -20.72 19.17
CA ARG A 138 16.66 -19.44 19.48
C ARG A 138 15.63 -18.29 19.49
N GLN A 139 14.72 -18.26 18.56
CA GLN A 139 13.61 -17.30 18.57
C GLN A 139 12.70 -17.46 19.80
N LEU A 140 12.39 -18.69 20.20
CA LEU A 140 11.63 -18.97 21.42
C LEU A 140 12.37 -18.48 22.68
N ALA A 141 13.72 -18.60 22.73
CA ALA A 141 14.52 -18.08 23.84
C ALA A 141 14.53 -16.54 23.85
N ILE A 142 14.61 -15.89 22.71
CA ILE A 142 14.47 -14.43 22.58
C ILE A 142 13.11 -13.97 23.13
N MET A 143 12.02 -14.66 22.79
CA MET A 143 10.69 -14.35 23.35
C MET A 143 10.67 -14.42 24.87
N GLU A 144 11.30 -15.43 25.48
CA GLU A 144 11.39 -15.57 26.95
C GLU A 144 12.12 -14.39 27.57
N GLU A 145 13.24 -13.99 26.98
CA GLU A 145 14.04 -12.86 27.46
C GLU A 145 13.29 -11.55 27.38
N LEU A 146 12.65 -11.27 26.22
CA LEU A 146 11.83 -10.07 26.00
C LEU A 146 10.60 -10.03 26.91
N ALA A 147 9.93 -11.17 27.13
CA ALA A 147 8.80 -11.27 28.05
C ALA A 147 9.23 -10.96 29.50
N GLY A 148 10.39 -11.44 29.90
CA GLY A 148 10.98 -11.17 31.25
C GLY A 148 11.34 -9.69 31.43
N LEU A 149 11.83 -9.03 30.38
CA LEU A 149 12.25 -7.63 30.42
C LEU A 149 11.06 -6.65 30.32
N TYR A 150 10.11 -6.92 29.42
CA TYR A 150 9.11 -5.94 29.02
C TYR A 150 7.66 -6.38 29.22
N GLY A 151 7.41 -7.65 29.57
CA GLY A 151 6.05 -8.21 29.64
C GLY A 151 5.11 -7.52 30.61
N SER A 152 5.67 -6.83 31.64
CA SER A 152 4.92 -6.04 32.62
C SER A 152 4.69 -4.58 32.20
N SER A 153 5.29 -4.11 31.11
CA SER A 153 5.10 -2.73 30.64
C SER A 153 3.65 -2.49 30.22
N GLU A 154 3.09 -1.36 30.61
CA GLU A 154 1.74 -0.93 30.21
C GLU A 154 1.64 -0.73 28.68
N ALA A 155 2.75 -0.33 28.03
CA ALA A 155 2.80 -0.20 26.58
C ALA A 155 2.82 -1.56 25.88
N PHE A 156 3.28 -2.64 26.52
CA PHE A 156 3.40 -3.95 25.87
C PHE A 156 2.00 -4.51 25.54
N TYR A 157 1.57 -4.31 24.32
CA TYR A 157 0.23 -4.71 23.86
C TYR A 157 0.21 -6.13 23.29
N GLY A 158 1.24 -6.50 22.57
CA GLY A 158 1.30 -7.80 21.90
C GLY A 158 2.65 -8.10 21.28
N TRP A 159 2.69 -9.21 20.55
CA TRP A 159 3.85 -9.70 19.83
C TRP A 159 3.68 -9.50 18.33
N TYR A 160 4.67 -8.99 17.66
CA TYR A 160 4.85 -9.16 16.24
C TYR A 160 5.70 -10.40 15.98
N LEU A 161 5.16 -11.32 15.21
CA LEU A 161 5.85 -12.54 14.79
C LEU A 161 6.37 -12.30 13.38
N PRO A 162 7.68 -12.04 13.19
CA PRO A 162 8.23 -11.62 11.89
C PRO A 162 8.38 -12.80 10.93
N VAL A 163 7.29 -13.56 10.73
CA VAL A 163 7.16 -14.60 9.74
C VAL A 163 6.55 -13.93 8.49
N GLU A 164 7.41 -13.34 7.67
CA GLU A 164 7.01 -12.76 6.41
C GLU A 164 6.94 -13.84 5.35
N ASP A 165 5.81 -14.52 5.24
CA ASP A 165 5.57 -15.49 4.16
C ASP A 165 4.80 -14.83 3.01
N CYS A 166 5.07 -15.28 1.79
CA CYS A 166 4.39 -14.82 0.59
C CYS A 166 2.99 -15.43 0.50
N LEU A 167 1.98 -14.59 0.26
CA LEU A 167 0.61 -15.03 -0.02
C LEU A 167 0.44 -15.66 -1.40
N GLY A 168 1.44 -15.68 -2.21
CA GLY A 168 1.34 -16.07 -3.60
C GLY A 168 1.93 -17.43 -3.97
N PRO A 169 1.10 -18.32 -4.49
CA PRO A 169 -0.34 -18.13 -4.70
C PRO A 169 -1.17 -18.33 -3.43
N VAL A 170 -0.60 -18.99 -2.41
CA VAL A 170 -1.15 -19.23 -1.07
C VAL A 170 -0.01 -19.27 -0.05
N LEU A 171 -0.30 -19.18 1.23
CA LEU A 171 0.70 -19.36 2.28
C LEU A 171 1.36 -20.73 2.21
N THR A 172 2.57 -20.87 2.73
CA THR A 172 3.16 -22.19 2.93
C THR A 172 2.58 -22.87 4.18
N ASP A 173 2.35 -24.17 4.14
CA ASP A 173 1.92 -24.92 5.34
C ASP A 173 2.97 -24.84 6.46
N ALA A 174 4.24 -24.66 6.10
CA ALA A 174 5.32 -24.47 7.06
C ALA A 174 5.19 -23.14 7.82
N ALA A 175 4.79 -22.06 7.13
CA ALA A 175 4.54 -20.78 7.78
C ALA A 175 3.37 -20.89 8.76
N VAL A 176 2.27 -21.55 8.39
CA VAL A 176 1.12 -21.77 9.29
C VAL A 176 1.56 -22.54 10.56
N VAL A 177 2.38 -23.58 10.41
CA VAL A 177 2.89 -24.36 11.55
C VAL A 177 3.81 -23.53 12.44
N ALA A 178 4.74 -22.76 11.84
CA ALA A 178 5.69 -21.90 12.57
C ALA A 178 4.95 -20.80 13.34
N VAL A 179 4.05 -20.08 12.67
CA VAL A 179 3.23 -19.03 13.31
C VAL A 179 2.48 -19.59 14.51
N ASN A 180 1.81 -20.73 14.37
CA ASN A 180 1.02 -21.31 15.46
C ASN A 180 1.88 -21.72 16.66
N LYS A 181 3.11 -22.21 16.46
CA LYS A 181 4.05 -22.51 17.55
C LYS A 181 4.48 -21.23 18.29
N LEU A 182 4.76 -20.17 17.55
CA LEU A 182 5.13 -18.87 18.12
C LEU A 182 3.95 -18.25 18.89
N VAL A 183 2.72 -18.34 18.35
CA VAL A 183 1.49 -17.88 19.02
C VAL A 183 1.28 -18.63 20.36
N GLU A 184 1.40 -19.96 20.35
CA GLU A 184 1.27 -20.75 21.57
C GLU A 184 2.30 -20.34 22.63
N ARG A 185 3.53 -20.04 22.20
CA ARG A 185 4.57 -19.54 23.12
C ARG A 185 4.26 -18.15 23.64
N ALA A 186 3.83 -17.23 22.78
CA ALA A 186 3.44 -15.87 23.13
C ALA A 186 2.35 -15.88 24.23
N HIS A 187 1.27 -16.60 24.00
CA HIS A 187 0.17 -16.69 24.96
C HIS A 187 0.55 -17.37 26.29
N LYS A 188 1.53 -18.31 26.25
CA LYS A 188 2.06 -18.91 27.48
C LYS A 188 2.92 -17.92 28.29
N LEU A 189 3.75 -17.13 27.63
CA LEU A 189 4.65 -16.17 28.28
C LEU A 189 3.92 -14.93 28.79
N THR A 190 2.96 -14.45 28.02
CA THR A 190 2.22 -13.20 28.30
C THR A 190 0.72 -13.41 28.05
N PRO A 191 0.00 -14.07 28.97
CA PRO A 191 -1.42 -14.32 28.80
C PRO A 191 -2.21 -13.02 28.57
N GLY A 192 -3.11 -13.03 27.60
CA GLY A 192 -3.96 -11.88 27.25
C GLY A 192 -3.32 -10.85 26.33
N LYS A 193 -2.03 -10.96 26.01
CA LYS A 193 -1.39 -10.12 24.99
C LYS A 193 -1.70 -10.66 23.58
N LYS A 194 -1.84 -9.73 22.62
CA LYS A 194 -2.17 -10.04 21.23
C LYS A 194 -0.97 -10.57 20.44
N THR A 195 -1.25 -11.23 19.33
CA THR A 195 -0.25 -11.67 18.35
C THR A 195 -0.59 -11.10 16.97
N LEU A 196 0.43 -10.67 16.23
CA LEU A 196 0.34 -10.02 14.92
C LEU A 196 1.30 -10.66 13.93
N ILE A 197 0.85 -10.90 12.70
CA ILE A 197 1.69 -11.17 11.52
C ILE A 197 1.38 -10.18 10.40
N SER A 198 2.34 -9.97 9.48
CA SER A 198 2.17 -9.06 8.34
C SER A 198 2.70 -9.69 7.04
N PRO A 199 1.96 -10.64 6.44
CA PRO A 199 2.38 -11.29 5.21
C PRO A 199 2.28 -10.36 4.00
N TYR A 200 3.06 -10.65 2.95
CA TYR A 200 3.11 -9.95 1.68
C TYR A 200 2.60 -10.80 0.51
N GLY A 201 2.51 -10.24 -0.69
CA GLY A 201 2.19 -10.99 -1.91
C GLY A 201 0.76 -10.81 -2.40
N PHE A 202 0.15 -9.66 -2.16
CA PHE A 202 -1.16 -9.36 -2.74
C PHE A 202 -1.15 -9.48 -4.27
N PHE A 203 -0.08 -9.03 -4.94
CA PHE A 203 0.04 -9.05 -6.39
C PHE A 203 -0.08 -10.45 -7.01
N CYS A 204 0.25 -11.50 -6.25
CA CYS A 204 0.22 -12.90 -6.73
C CYS A 204 -0.68 -13.82 -5.89
N CYS A 205 -1.45 -13.28 -4.93
CA CYS A 205 -2.34 -14.05 -4.08
C CYS A 205 -3.56 -14.55 -4.86
N ARG A 206 -3.90 -15.82 -4.68
CA ARG A 206 -5.13 -16.42 -5.17
C ARG A 206 -6.20 -16.40 -4.10
N PHE A 207 -6.86 -15.26 -3.95
CA PHE A 207 -7.93 -15.06 -2.95
C PHE A 207 -9.09 -16.06 -3.09
N ASP A 208 -9.31 -16.59 -4.29
CA ASP A 208 -10.34 -17.57 -4.64
C ASP A 208 -9.92 -19.01 -4.35
N ASP A 209 -8.65 -19.27 -3.98
CA ASP A 209 -8.17 -20.61 -3.71
C ASP A 209 -8.73 -21.15 -2.38
N PRO A 210 -9.48 -22.29 -2.40
CA PRO A 210 -10.03 -22.88 -1.18
C PRO A 210 -8.97 -23.28 -0.14
N ASN A 211 -7.73 -23.55 -0.57
CA ASN A 211 -6.64 -23.89 0.35
C ASN A 211 -6.16 -22.66 1.10
N PHE A 212 -6.09 -21.52 0.44
CA PHE A 212 -5.74 -20.24 1.08
C PHE A 212 -6.71 -19.92 2.24
N ALA A 213 -8.01 -19.99 1.98
CA ALA A 213 -9.01 -19.76 3.03
C ALA A 213 -8.87 -20.77 4.20
N LYS A 214 -8.60 -22.05 3.91
CA LYS A 214 -8.35 -23.07 4.94
C LYS A 214 -7.10 -22.77 5.76
N GLN A 215 -6.05 -22.25 5.13
CA GLN A 215 -4.80 -21.91 5.81
C GLN A 215 -5.03 -20.73 6.78
N ILE A 216 -5.71 -19.67 6.36
CA ILE A 216 -6.06 -18.55 7.24
C ILE A 216 -6.91 -19.05 8.42
N MET A 217 -7.92 -19.90 8.19
CA MET A 217 -8.74 -20.47 9.27
C MET A 217 -7.97 -21.37 10.25
N ARG A 218 -6.80 -21.89 9.88
CA ARG A 218 -5.93 -22.71 10.77
C ARG A 218 -4.96 -21.87 11.59
N LEU A 219 -4.77 -20.60 11.24
CA LEU A 219 -3.93 -19.71 12.02
C LEU A 219 -4.58 -19.42 13.38
N LYS A 220 -3.75 -19.38 14.42
CA LYS A 220 -4.14 -19.05 15.81
C LYS A 220 -3.80 -17.62 16.18
N VAL A 221 -3.25 -16.84 15.28
CA VAL A 221 -2.87 -15.45 15.47
C VAL A 221 -4.11 -14.57 15.72
N ASP A 222 -3.96 -13.53 16.54
CA ASP A 222 -5.08 -12.63 16.82
C ASP A 222 -5.33 -11.61 15.71
N ILE A 223 -4.28 -11.18 15.00
CA ILE A 223 -4.31 -10.09 14.04
C ILE A 223 -3.47 -10.44 12.81
N ILE A 224 -4.00 -10.19 11.63
CA ILE A 224 -3.22 -10.19 10.38
C ILE A 224 -3.33 -8.80 9.76
N ALA A 225 -2.17 -8.14 9.56
CA ALA A 225 -2.04 -6.88 8.87
C ALA A 225 -1.36 -7.11 7.51
N TYR A 226 -2.16 -7.25 6.45
CA TYR A 226 -1.62 -7.54 5.12
C TYR A 226 -0.94 -6.32 4.52
N GLN A 227 0.22 -6.54 3.91
CA GLN A 227 0.94 -5.51 3.14
C GLN A 227 0.18 -5.24 1.84
N ASP A 228 -0.13 -3.98 1.55
CA ASP A 228 -0.89 -3.60 0.35
C ASP A 228 -0.03 -3.52 -0.92
N GLU A 229 1.28 -3.47 -0.75
CA GLU A 229 2.30 -3.48 -1.80
C GLU A 229 2.12 -2.39 -2.88
N VAL A 230 1.45 -1.30 -2.55
CA VAL A 230 1.27 -0.16 -3.45
C VAL A 230 2.51 0.74 -3.50
N GLY A 231 3.33 0.73 -2.46
CA GLY A 231 4.61 1.44 -2.40
C GLY A 231 5.74 0.73 -3.13
N CYS A 232 5.56 -0.55 -3.49
CA CYS A 232 6.44 -1.24 -4.41
C CYS A 232 7.76 -1.78 -3.82
N VAL A 233 7.70 -2.40 -2.66
CA VAL A 233 8.89 -3.09 -2.15
C VAL A 233 9.32 -4.23 -3.09
N ARG A 234 8.37 -4.91 -3.70
CA ARG A 234 8.61 -6.04 -4.61
C ARG A 234 8.05 -5.80 -6.01
N GLU A 235 6.73 -5.77 -6.15
CA GLU A 235 5.99 -5.47 -7.36
C GLU A 235 4.77 -4.66 -6.98
N GLU A 236 4.57 -3.49 -7.62
CA GLU A 236 3.46 -2.60 -7.30
C GLU A 236 2.11 -3.29 -7.49
N PHE A 237 1.29 -3.26 -6.45
CA PHE A 237 -0.09 -3.69 -6.58
C PHE A 237 -0.92 -2.61 -7.28
N PRO A 238 -1.70 -2.95 -8.32
CA PRO A 238 -2.49 -1.97 -9.04
C PRO A 238 -3.55 -1.33 -8.15
N MET A 239 -3.50 0.00 -7.98
CA MET A 239 -4.45 0.76 -7.18
C MET A 239 -5.92 0.48 -7.51
N PRO A 240 -6.33 0.37 -8.80
CA PRO A 240 -7.74 0.09 -9.14
C PRO A 240 -8.25 -1.25 -8.59
N ARG A 241 -7.38 -2.23 -8.41
CA ARG A 241 -7.73 -3.55 -7.85
C ARG A 241 -7.75 -3.59 -6.33
N LEU A 242 -7.11 -2.65 -5.66
CA LEU A 242 -6.82 -2.74 -4.23
C LEU A 242 -8.08 -2.93 -3.38
N LYS A 243 -9.12 -2.17 -3.67
CA LYS A 243 -10.43 -2.28 -2.99
C LYS A 243 -11.04 -3.68 -3.12
N ASN A 244 -10.97 -4.28 -4.31
CA ASN A 244 -11.52 -5.63 -4.54
C ASN A 244 -10.67 -6.68 -3.83
N ALA A 245 -9.35 -6.56 -3.83
CA ALA A 245 -8.46 -7.45 -3.08
C ALA A 245 -8.79 -7.44 -1.59
N TRP A 246 -8.97 -6.26 -0.98
CA TRP A 246 -9.41 -6.14 0.41
C TRP A 246 -10.76 -6.80 0.66
N ARG A 247 -11.73 -6.65 -0.24
CA ARG A 247 -13.05 -7.27 -0.12
C ARG A 247 -13.00 -8.80 -0.19
N GLU A 248 -12.18 -9.36 -1.06
CA GLU A 248 -11.99 -10.82 -1.14
C GLU A 248 -11.35 -11.35 0.15
N MET A 249 -10.32 -10.68 0.68
CA MET A 249 -9.74 -11.01 1.98
C MET A 249 -10.77 -10.91 3.11
N LYS A 250 -11.60 -9.87 3.11
CA LYS A 250 -12.65 -9.70 4.12
C LYS A 250 -13.60 -10.89 4.18
N LYS A 251 -14.02 -11.45 3.03
CA LYS A 251 -14.86 -12.64 2.97
C LYS A 251 -14.25 -13.85 3.70
N ILE A 252 -12.91 -13.97 3.67
CA ILE A 252 -12.20 -15.03 4.39
C ILE A 252 -12.22 -14.72 5.88
N HIS A 253 -11.89 -13.48 6.25
CA HIS A 253 -11.85 -13.04 7.65
C HIS A 253 -13.20 -13.08 8.34
N ASP A 254 -14.32 -12.87 7.63
CA ASP A 254 -15.69 -13.02 8.18
C ASP A 254 -15.99 -14.44 8.70
N ARG A 255 -15.15 -15.41 8.34
CA ARG A 255 -15.24 -16.79 8.77
C ARG A 255 -14.27 -17.17 9.89
N THR A 256 -13.57 -16.17 10.45
CA THR A 256 -12.55 -16.32 11.50
C THR A 256 -12.79 -15.33 12.64
N ASN A 257 -12.09 -15.51 13.75
CA ASN A 257 -12.00 -14.52 14.83
C ASN A 257 -10.72 -13.68 14.73
N ILE A 258 -9.99 -13.75 13.61
CA ILE A 258 -8.74 -13.02 13.40
C ILE A 258 -9.08 -11.59 12.96
N GLU A 259 -8.56 -10.61 13.66
CA GLU A 259 -8.72 -9.20 13.29
C GLU A 259 -8.06 -8.92 11.94
N PHE A 260 -8.78 -8.22 11.08
CA PHE A 260 -8.36 -7.90 9.72
C PHE A 260 -7.85 -6.47 9.64
N TRP A 261 -6.51 -6.32 9.59
CA TRP A 261 -5.83 -5.03 9.50
C TRP A 261 -5.18 -4.87 8.13
N GLY A 262 -4.94 -3.62 7.73
CA GLY A 262 -4.11 -3.27 6.58
C GLY A 262 -2.76 -2.72 7.02
N ASN A 263 -1.70 -3.07 6.30
CA ASN A 263 -0.38 -2.47 6.40
C ASN A 263 -0.11 -1.72 5.09
N CYS A 264 -0.38 -0.40 5.11
CA CYS A 264 -0.26 0.45 3.92
C CYS A 264 1.15 1.00 3.77
N GLU A 265 1.72 0.87 2.59
CA GLU A 265 3.04 1.42 2.26
C GLU A 265 2.94 2.91 1.90
N LEU A 266 3.59 3.77 2.68
CA LEU A 266 3.52 5.24 2.58
C LEU A 266 4.57 5.84 1.63
N PHE A 267 5.34 5.02 0.96
CA PHE A 267 6.49 5.41 0.14
C PHE A 267 6.32 5.03 -1.33
N SER A 268 7.18 5.58 -2.14
CA SER A 268 7.42 5.22 -3.54
C SER A 268 8.92 5.14 -3.78
N TRP A 269 9.35 4.59 -4.92
CA TRP A 269 10.75 4.67 -5.32
C TRP A 269 11.09 6.08 -5.85
N GLU A 270 12.20 6.67 -5.39
CA GLU A 270 12.67 8.01 -5.80
C GLU A 270 12.80 8.15 -7.33
N LYS A 271 13.23 7.10 -8.00
CA LYS A 271 13.41 7.07 -9.46
C LYS A 271 12.24 6.44 -10.22
N GLY A 272 11.10 6.30 -9.55
CA GLY A 272 9.89 5.72 -10.13
C GLY A 272 9.79 4.20 -10.00
N THR A 273 8.75 3.67 -10.60
CA THR A 273 8.37 2.26 -10.53
C THR A 273 9.49 1.31 -10.89
N ASN A 274 9.60 0.21 -10.14
CA ASN A 274 10.59 -0.86 -10.34
C ASN A 274 12.06 -0.45 -10.19
N SER A 275 12.34 0.73 -9.64
CA SER A 275 13.71 1.19 -9.41
C SER A 275 14.22 0.79 -8.02
N ARG A 276 14.30 -0.51 -7.73
CA ARG A 276 14.79 -1.05 -6.45
C ARG A 276 16.18 -0.56 -6.01
N GLN A 277 16.90 0.16 -6.87
CA GLN A 277 18.22 0.74 -6.58
C GLN A 277 18.13 2.21 -6.15
N SER A 278 16.95 2.79 -6.08
CA SER A 278 16.75 4.15 -5.56
C SER A 278 16.25 4.14 -4.12
N ALA A 279 16.24 5.30 -3.48
CA ALA A 279 15.69 5.46 -2.14
C ALA A 279 14.16 5.29 -2.14
N LEU A 280 13.60 4.91 -1.00
CA LEU A 280 12.18 5.05 -0.73
C LEU A 280 11.90 6.48 -0.30
N VAL A 281 10.94 7.14 -0.95
CA VAL A 281 10.56 8.53 -0.69
C VAL A 281 9.08 8.61 -0.28
N PRO A 282 8.65 9.65 0.45
CA PRO A 282 7.24 9.83 0.76
C PRO A 282 6.38 9.82 -0.51
N ALA A 283 5.34 9.01 -0.50
CA ALA A 283 4.39 8.97 -1.59
C ALA A 283 3.50 10.21 -1.61
N ALA A 284 3.00 10.58 -2.79
CA ALA A 284 2.03 11.67 -2.91
C ALA A 284 0.78 11.38 -2.07
N MET A 285 0.32 12.36 -1.30
CA MET A 285 -0.79 12.20 -0.37
C MET A 285 -2.09 11.72 -1.05
N PRO A 286 -2.47 12.16 -2.27
CA PRO A 286 -3.64 11.61 -2.97
C PRO A 286 -3.56 10.09 -3.19
N ARG A 287 -2.37 9.54 -3.49
CA ARG A 287 -2.18 8.09 -3.61
C ARG A 287 -2.40 7.41 -2.25
N VAL A 288 -1.79 7.93 -1.19
CA VAL A 288 -1.94 7.38 0.16
C VAL A 288 -3.41 7.40 0.61
N LEU A 289 -4.10 8.54 0.45
CA LEU A 289 -5.52 8.64 0.82
C LEU A 289 -6.38 7.64 0.04
N SER A 290 -6.05 7.37 -1.21
CA SER A 290 -6.75 6.36 -2.02
C SER A 290 -6.51 4.94 -1.50
N GLN A 291 -5.31 4.61 -1.02
CA GLN A 291 -5.03 3.34 -0.34
C GLN A 291 -5.87 3.20 0.93
N LEU A 292 -5.89 4.24 1.77
CA LEU A 292 -6.69 4.23 3.02
C LEU A 292 -8.18 4.06 2.72
N ALA A 293 -8.69 4.74 1.70
CA ALA A 293 -10.07 4.61 1.26
C ALA A 293 -10.38 3.19 0.77
N ALA A 294 -9.52 2.62 -0.09
CA ALA A 294 -9.67 1.27 -0.62
C ALA A 294 -9.68 0.22 0.51
N ALA A 295 -8.76 0.33 1.48
CA ALA A 295 -8.69 -0.55 2.65
C ALA A 295 -9.96 -0.41 3.52
N THR A 296 -10.41 0.82 3.78
CA THR A 296 -11.62 1.11 4.56
C THR A 296 -12.87 0.50 3.92
N GLU A 297 -13.07 0.76 2.62
CA GLU A 297 -14.20 0.24 1.86
C GLU A 297 -14.11 -1.28 1.64
N GLY A 298 -12.89 -1.82 1.64
CA GLY A 298 -12.61 -3.24 1.61
C GLY A 298 -12.91 -3.97 2.90
N GLY A 299 -13.20 -3.24 3.99
CA GLY A 299 -13.65 -3.81 5.27
C GLY A 299 -12.53 -4.04 6.28
N VAL A 300 -11.35 -3.47 6.07
CA VAL A 300 -10.26 -3.44 7.05
C VAL A 300 -10.75 -2.76 8.32
N SER A 301 -10.39 -3.29 9.48
CA SER A 301 -10.81 -2.76 10.79
C SER A 301 -9.84 -1.70 11.34
N ARG A 302 -8.57 -1.75 10.92
CA ARG A 302 -7.50 -0.82 11.33
C ARG A 302 -6.43 -0.75 10.26
N ILE A 303 -5.80 0.41 10.15
CA ILE A 303 -4.67 0.61 9.24
C ILE A 303 -3.42 0.95 10.05
N ILE A 304 -2.37 0.20 9.81
CA ILE A 304 -1.00 0.50 10.20
C ILE A 304 -0.17 0.74 8.95
N SER A 305 1.06 1.22 9.10
CA SER A 305 1.87 1.59 7.93
C SER A 305 3.33 1.20 8.08
N PHE A 306 3.94 0.78 7.01
CA PHE A 306 5.37 0.75 6.84
C PHE A 306 5.79 1.97 6.01
N MET A 307 6.47 3.00 6.56
CA MET A 307 6.54 3.33 7.97
C MET A 307 6.49 4.85 8.14
N THR A 308 6.17 5.39 9.34
CA THR A 308 6.12 6.84 9.53
C THR A 308 7.50 7.45 9.80
N PRO A 309 8.39 6.93 10.65
CA PRO A 309 9.68 7.56 10.90
C PRO A 309 10.46 7.79 9.59
N GLY A 310 10.82 9.05 9.33
CA GLY A 310 11.56 9.47 8.14
C GLY A 310 10.71 9.65 6.87
N ILE A 311 9.64 8.88 6.69
CA ILE A 311 8.70 9.07 5.56
C ILE A 311 7.70 10.19 5.89
N TRP A 312 7.12 10.15 7.08
CA TRP A 312 6.30 11.23 7.64
C TRP A 312 6.95 11.71 8.93
N SER A 313 7.72 12.76 8.89
CA SER A 313 8.40 13.33 10.04
C SER A 313 8.04 14.80 10.21
N LEU A 314 7.61 15.19 11.41
CA LEU A 314 7.32 16.58 11.74
C LEU A 314 8.60 17.38 11.98
N ASN A 315 9.69 16.69 12.35
CA ASN A 315 11.01 17.26 12.65
C ASN A 315 10.95 18.44 13.65
N ALA A 316 10.01 18.35 14.59
CA ALA A 316 9.79 19.36 15.61
C ALA A 316 10.87 19.35 16.71
N ASP A 317 11.80 18.42 16.66
CA ASP A 317 12.89 18.23 17.61
C ASP A 317 14.27 18.40 16.95
N ARG A 318 15.32 18.19 17.72
CA ARG A 318 16.73 18.28 17.25
C ARG A 318 17.23 17.07 16.46
N PHE A 319 16.37 16.10 16.20
CA PHE A 319 16.71 14.85 15.50
C PHE A 319 15.92 14.75 14.18
N PRO A 320 16.23 15.60 13.19
CA PRO A 320 15.55 15.53 11.91
C PRO A 320 15.77 14.17 11.27
N LEU A 321 14.72 13.59 10.73
CA LEU A 321 14.74 12.32 10.05
C LEU A 321 14.04 12.44 8.70
N GLY A 322 14.56 11.76 7.72
CA GLY A 322 14.13 11.91 6.33
C GLY A 322 14.74 13.14 5.66
N GLN A 323 14.17 13.55 4.54
CA GLN A 323 14.47 14.83 3.91
C GLN A 323 13.45 15.86 4.42
N PRO A 324 13.87 16.87 5.22
CA PRO A 324 12.95 17.70 5.99
C PRO A 324 11.80 18.27 5.15
N GLU A 325 12.10 18.91 4.03
CA GLU A 325 11.07 19.56 3.18
C GLU A 325 10.02 18.58 2.63
N VAL A 326 10.43 17.37 2.28
CA VAL A 326 9.54 16.35 1.69
C VAL A 326 8.78 15.61 2.76
N SER A 327 9.49 15.13 3.80
CA SER A 327 8.90 14.34 4.89
C SER A 327 7.98 15.16 5.78
N GLU A 328 8.36 16.43 6.08
CA GLU A 328 7.52 17.36 6.83
C GLU A 328 6.26 17.73 6.08
N ARG A 329 6.37 18.03 4.79
CA ARG A 329 5.21 18.33 3.96
C ARG A 329 4.23 17.15 3.95
N ALA A 330 4.70 15.94 3.72
CA ALA A 330 3.86 14.75 3.73
C ALA A 330 3.17 14.54 5.10
N ALA A 331 3.89 14.74 6.20
CA ALA A 331 3.34 14.68 7.54
C ALA A 331 2.28 15.78 7.79
N GLN A 332 2.53 17.00 7.35
CA GLN A 332 1.61 18.13 7.48
C GLN A 332 0.35 17.94 6.64
N GLU A 333 0.48 17.48 5.39
CA GLU A 333 -0.65 17.13 4.53
C GLU A 333 -1.53 16.05 5.15
N TYR A 334 -0.92 15.01 5.72
CA TYR A 334 -1.65 13.96 6.42
C TYR A 334 -2.39 14.50 7.65
N LEU A 335 -1.74 15.32 8.47
CA LEU A 335 -2.37 15.94 9.65
C LEU A 335 -3.50 16.87 9.27
N ALA A 336 -3.34 17.68 8.23
CA ALA A 336 -4.39 18.57 7.73
C ALA A 336 -5.62 17.74 7.33
N TRP A 337 -5.43 16.68 6.54
CA TRP A 337 -6.51 15.76 6.18
C TRP A 337 -7.16 15.10 7.40
N ARG A 338 -6.35 14.61 8.34
CA ARG A 338 -6.84 13.97 9.57
C ARG A 338 -7.67 14.93 10.42
N ASN A 339 -7.32 16.21 10.45
CA ASN A 339 -8.02 17.27 11.17
C ASN A 339 -9.21 17.86 10.41
N GLY A 340 -9.59 17.28 9.29
CA GLY A 340 -10.82 17.64 8.56
C GLY A 340 -10.61 18.47 7.30
N ASP A 341 -9.38 18.81 6.92
CA ASP A 341 -9.13 19.41 5.61
C ASP A 341 -9.46 18.39 4.50
N ARG A 342 -10.29 18.78 3.57
CA ARG A 342 -10.73 17.96 2.43
C ARG A 342 -10.31 18.57 1.09
N THR A 343 -9.34 19.46 1.09
CA THR A 343 -8.75 20.05 -0.15
C THR A 343 -7.96 18.99 -0.93
N LEU A 344 -7.28 18.07 -0.23
CA LEU A 344 -6.65 16.90 -0.84
C LEU A 344 -7.71 15.89 -1.27
N LYS A 345 -7.72 15.58 -2.56
CA LYS A 345 -8.65 14.62 -3.15
C LYS A 345 -8.00 13.24 -3.24
N LEU A 346 -8.80 12.19 -3.12
CA LEU A 346 -8.37 10.85 -3.44
C LEU A 346 -7.89 10.78 -4.89
N LEU A 347 -6.91 9.93 -5.16
CA LEU A 347 -6.35 9.76 -6.51
C LEU A 347 -7.45 9.43 -7.54
N GLU A 348 -8.34 8.50 -7.22
CA GLU A 348 -9.48 8.14 -8.08
C GLU A 348 -10.37 9.34 -8.36
N LYS A 349 -10.75 10.13 -7.35
CA LYS A 349 -11.54 11.35 -7.54
C LYS A 349 -10.73 12.46 -8.20
N SER A 350 -9.42 12.51 -8.00
CA SER A 350 -8.56 13.45 -8.70
C SER A 350 -8.40 13.07 -10.17
N LEU A 351 -8.43 11.79 -10.50
CA LEU A 351 -8.35 11.28 -11.88
C LEU A 351 -9.73 11.23 -12.56
N THR A 352 -10.82 10.96 -11.83
CA THR A 352 -12.17 10.82 -12.35
C THR A 352 -13.11 12.00 -12.05
N GLY A 353 -12.72 12.88 -11.13
CA GLY A 353 -13.54 14.04 -10.72
C GLY A 353 -13.79 14.99 -11.88
N THR A 354 -15.00 15.02 -12.40
CA THR A 354 -15.48 15.77 -13.57
C THR A 354 -15.18 15.14 -14.94
N LEU A 355 -15.33 13.85 -15.07
CA LEU A 355 -15.35 13.14 -16.36
C LEU A 355 -16.59 13.48 -17.20
N GLY A 356 -17.22 14.55 -17.01
CA GLY A 356 -18.55 14.75 -17.62
C GLY A 356 -18.68 15.88 -18.62
N SER A 357 -17.70 16.76 -18.82
CA SER A 357 -18.06 17.97 -19.58
C SER A 357 -16.99 18.65 -20.41
N ASN A 358 -15.77 18.16 -20.51
CA ASN A 358 -14.70 18.92 -21.19
C ASN A 358 -14.24 18.40 -22.56
N THR A 359 -15.02 17.56 -23.23
CA THR A 359 -14.82 17.26 -24.67
C THR A 359 -14.85 18.52 -25.53
N ALA A 360 -15.53 19.59 -25.10
CA ALA A 360 -15.60 20.87 -25.80
C ALA A 360 -14.24 21.61 -25.95
N ALA A 361 -13.23 21.29 -25.12
CA ALA A 361 -11.90 21.89 -25.25
C ALA A 361 -10.97 21.11 -26.20
N ILE A 362 -11.34 19.89 -26.58
CA ILE A 362 -10.62 19.08 -27.55
C ILE A 362 -11.17 19.44 -28.93
N ALA A 363 -10.34 19.99 -29.79
CA ALA A 363 -10.74 20.34 -31.17
C ALA A 363 -10.82 19.08 -32.05
N SER A 364 -9.90 18.16 -31.92
CA SER A 364 -9.92 16.86 -32.60
C SER A 364 -9.00 15.85 -31.95
N VAL A 365 -9.32 14.56 -32.14
CA VAL A 365 -8.47 13.43 -31.79
C VAL A 365 -8.24 12.56 -33.03
N ALA A 366 -7.00 12.15 -33.26
CA ALA A 366 -6.65 11.34 -34.42
C ALA A 366 -5.76 10.15 -33.99
N VAL A 367 -5.96 9.03 -34.65
CA VAL A 367 -5.04 7.88 -34.63
C VAL A 367 -4.44 7.66 -36.02
N LYS A 368 -3.27 7.04 -36.09
CA LYS A 368 -2.50 6.94 -37.34
C LYS A 368 -3.27 6.33 -38.49
N ASN A 369 -4.19 5.40 -38.25
CA ASN A 369 -4.88 4.64 -39.28
C ASN A 369 -6.38 4.43 -39.00
N GLY A 370 -7.08 5.38 -38.37
CA GLY A 370 -8.49 5.15 -38.08
C GLY A 370 -9.25 6.34 -37.49
N ASP A 371 -10.54 6.13 -37.28
CA ASP A 371 -11.40 7.05 -36.57
C ASP A 371 -11.06 7.05 -35.08
N ALA A 372 -10.99 8.21 -34.48
CA ALA A 372 -10.66 8.41 -33.07
C ALA A 372 -11.79 9.07 -32.26
N THR A 373 -12.99 9.27 -32.87
CA THR A 373 -14.13 9.87 -32.17
C THR A 373 -14.56 9.08 -30.94
N PHE A 374 -14.32 7.78 -30.93
CA PHE A 374 -14.57 6.89 -29.80
C PHE A 374 -13.78 7.26 -28.53
N LEU A 375 -12.68 8.03 -28.64
CA LEU A 375 -11.90 8.47 -27.49
C LEU A 375 -12.49 9.67 -26.76
N THR A 376 -13.59 10.25 -27.28
CA THR A 376 -14.22 11.45 -26.74
C THR A 376 -15.74 11.43 -26.90
N ASP A 377 -16.34 10.24 -27.03
CA ASP A 377 -17.78 10.07 -27.21
C ASP A 377 -18.56 9.95 -25.89
N GLY A 378 -17.84 9.87 -24.77
CA GLY A 378 -18.42 9.72 -23.43
C GLY A 378 -18.87 8.29 -23.10
N ILE A 379 -18.58 7.31 -23.99
CA ILE A 379 -18.98 5.92 -23.79
C ILE A 379 -17.83 5.16 -23.16
N THR A 380 -18.02 4.69 -21.93
CA THR A 380 -16.98 3.97 -21.18
C THR A 380 -17.31 2.49 -21.04
N GLY A 381 -16.27 1.67 -21.13
CA GLY A 381 -16.34 0.23 -20.83
C GLY A 381 -16.26 -0.05 -19.34
N ASP A 382 -16.74 -1.21 -18.96
CA ASP A 382 -16.53 -1.83 -17.67
C ASP A 382 -15.30 -2.75 -17.70
N GLU A 383 -15.06 -3.53 -16.62
CA GLU A 383 -13.96 -4.50 -16.55
C GLU A 383 -14.13 -5.73 -17.45
N ASN A 384 -15.15 -5.76 -18.31
CA ASN A 384 -15.33 -6.81 -19.31
C ASN A 384 -14.59 -6.45 -20.60
N PRO A 385 -13.56 -7.21 -21.03
CA PRO A 385 -12.81 -6.92 -22.25
C PRO A 385 -13.62 -7.08 -23.54
N GLU A 386 -14.80 -7.71 -23.48
CA GLU A 386 -15.73 -7.86 -24.61
C GLU A 386 -16.71 -6.67 -24.72
N ASN A 387 -16.67 -5.71 -23.81
CA ASN A 387 -17.51 -4.53 -23.87
C ASN A 387 -17.15 -3.70 -25.11
N ALA A 388 -18.16 -3.36 -25.92
CA ALA A 388 -17.99 -2.69 -27.21
C ALA A 388 -17.38 -1.28 -27.13
N ALA A 389 -17.39 -0.67 -25.95
CA ALA A 389 -16.73 0.61 -25.71
C ALA A 389 -15.21 0.51 -25.86
N TRP A 390 -14.61 -0.62 -25.48
CA TRP A 390 -13.17 -0.84 -25.62
C TRP A 390 -12.77 -0.93 -27.10
N LYS A 391 -11.78 -0.13 -27.48
CA LYS A 391 -11.17 -0.20 -28.81
C LYS A 391 -9.78 -0.76 -28.72
N ARG A 392 -9.49 -1.72 -29.61
CA ARG A 392 -8.27 -2.48 -29.63
C ARG A 392 -7.20 -1.79 -30.48
N PHE A 393 -6.04 -1.63 -29.89
CA PHE A 393 -4.79 -1.26 -30.55
C PHE A 393 -3.86 -2.48 -30.53
N GLU A 394 -3.27 -2.82 -31.65
CA GLU A 394 -2.38 -3.98 -31.72
C GLU A 394 -1.05 -3.74 -30.98
N ALA A 395 -0.37 -4.83 -30.62
CA ALA A 395 0.95 -4.74 -30.00
C ALA A 395 1.95 -3.99 -30.91
N GLY A 396 2.93 -3.33 -30.29
CA GLY A 396 3.90 -2.50 -30.99
C GLY A 396 3.76 -1.02 -30.65
N TYR A 397 4.11 -0.15 -31.59
CA TYR A 397 4.01 1.30 -31.42
C TYR A 397 2.70 1.83 -32.02
N ASN A 398 1.91 2.46 -31.18
CA ASN A 398 0.67 3.15 -31.55
C ASN A 398 0.77 4.63 -31.17
N GLU A 399 0.00 5.49 -31.85
CA GLU A 399 0.04 6.93 -31.65
C GLU A 399 -1.36 7.53 -31.65
N ILE A 400 -1.64 8.40 -30.69
CA ILE A 400 -2.83 9.23 -30.61
C ILE A 400 -2.39 10.69 -30.62
N THR A 401 -3.02 11.51 -31.45
CA THR A 401 -2.81 12.96 -31.48
C THR A 401 -4.08 13.67 -30.99
N VAL A 402 -3.92 14.54 -30.00
CA VAL A 402 -4.99 15.36 -29.42
C VAL A 402 -4.71 16.81 -29.75
N ASN A 403 -5.62 17.45 -30.51
CA ASN A 403 -5.57 18.87 -30.80
C ASN A 403 -6.49 19.63 -29.85
N LEU A 404 -5.97 20.65 -29.17
CA LEU A 404 -6.71 21.50 -28.27
C LEU A 404 -7.33 22.67 -29.06
N GLY A 405 -8.51 23.10 -28.67
CA GLY A 405 -9.19 24.24 -29.33
C GLY A 405 -8.45 25.57 -29.12
N LYS A 406 -7.73 25.70 -28.05
CA LYS A 406 -6.82 26.80 -27.74
C LYS A 406 -5.57 26.26 -27.07
N ALA A 407 -4.48 27.03 -27.15
CA ALA A 407 -3.29 26.68 -26.41
C ALA A 407 -3.50 26.85 -24.90
N ASP A 408 -3.17 25.84 -24.13
CA ASP A 408 -3.39 25.83 -22.68
C ASP A 408 -2.40 24.90 -21.97
N THR A 409 -2.32 25.02 -20.64
CA THR A 409 -1.73 24.04 -19.73
C THR A 409 -2.81 23.07 -19.24
N GLY A 410 -2.47 21.87 -18.84
CA GLY A 410 -3.49 20.95 -18.34
C GLY A 410 -3.02 19.50 -18.21
N SER A 411 -3.98 18.60 -18.23
CA SER A 411 -3.71 17.17 -18.22
C SER A 411 -4.69 16.39 -19.09
N ILE A 412 -4.23 15.26 -19.62
CA ILE A 412 -5.04 14.23 -20.24
C ILE A 412 -5.09 13.02 -19.31
N PHE A 413 -6.28 12.54 -19.10
CA PHE A 413 -6.54 11.27 -18.45
C PHE A 413 -7.09 10.26 -19.46
N MET A 414 -6.50 9.08 -19.50
CA MET A 414 -6.95 7.99 -20.38
C MET A 414 -7.22 6.74 -19.55
N ARG A 415 -8.15 5.94 -20.02
CA ARG A 415 -8.49 4.65 -19.41
C ARG A 415 -8.00 3.52 -20.30
N LEU A 416 -7.19 2.63 -19.71
CA LEU A 416 -6.70 1.43 -20.37
C LEU A 416 -7.22 0.20 -19.61
N LEU A 417 -7.66 -0.84 -20.33
CA LEU A 417 -8.04 -2.09 -19.69
C LEU A 417 -6.83 -3.01 -19.60
N ASN A 418 -6.50 -3.45 -18.40
CA ASN A 418 -5.53 -4.53 -18.19
C ASN A 418 -6.28 -5.85 -17.94
N CYS A 419 -6.01 -6.86 -18.76
CA CYS A 419 -6.54 -8.22 -18.60
C CYS A 419 -5.47 -9.22 -19.09
N ALA A 420 -4.45 -9.45 -18.27
CA ALA A 420 -3.30 -10.29 -18.61
C ALA A 420 -3.75 -11.71 -18.99
N LYS A 421 -4.80 -12.24 -18.35
CA LYS A 421 -5.41 -13.53 -18.66
C LYS A 421 -5.92 -13.65 -20.11
N ARG A 422 -6.29 -12.54 -20.74
CA ARG A 422 -6.70 -12.44 -22.15
C ARG A 422 -5.58 -11.94 -23.06
N GLY A 423 -4.37 -11.81 -22.55
CA GLY A 423 -3.24 -11.26 -23.27
C GLY A 423 -3.37 -9.77 -23.59
N ILE A 424 -4.16 -9.02 -22.81
CA ILE A 424 -4.35 -7.58 -22.92
C ILE A 424 -3.59 -6.92 -21.79
N GLY A 425 -2.74 -5.96 -22.09
CA GLY A 425 -1.90 -5.28 -21.11
C GLY A 425 -1.96 -3.77 -21.23
N VAL A 426 -0.99 -3.12 -20.60
CA VAL A 426 -0.76 -1.67 -20.71
C VAL A 426 0.58 -1.42 -21.42
N PRO A 427 0.79 -0.24 -22.00
CA PRO A 427 2.07 0.09 -22.61
C PRO A 427 3.17 0.08 -21.54
N TYR A 428 4.32 -0.49 -21.84
CA TYR A 428 5.47 -0.41 -20.93
C TYR A 428 6.17 0.96 -21.02
N LYS A 429 5.98 1.69 -22.14
CA LYS A 429 6.52 3.02 -22.34
C LYS A 429 5.53 3.93 -23.07
N VAL A 430 5.41 5.15 -22.58
CA VAL A 430 4.55 6.19 -23.17
C VAL A 430 5.42 7.41 -23.44
N TYR A 431 5.42 7.84 -24.69
CA TYR A 431 6.14 9.02 -25.17
C TYR A 431 5.15 10.17 -25.35
N ILE A 432 5.40 11.29 -24.71
CA ILE A 432 4.56 12.47 -24.78
C ILE A 432 5.31 13.55 -25.54
N TYR A 433 4.76 13.95 -26.69
CA TYR A 433 5.26 15.05 -27.48
C TYR A 433 4.25 16.20 -27.43
N THR A 434 4.76 17.42 -27.37
CA THR A 434 3.96 18.65 -27.35
C THR A 434 4.32 19.53 -28.54
N ALA A 435 3.33 20.24 -29.07
CA ALA A 435 3.51 21.26 -30.10
C ALA A 435 2.77 22.54 -29.71
N GLY A 436 3.43 23.67 -29.94
CA GLY A 436 2.85 25.01 -29.79
C GLY A 436 2.18 25.47 -31.09
N ASP A 437 2.13 26.78 -31.30
CA ASP A 437 1.56 27.41 -32.48
C ASP A 437 2.30 27.11 -33.79
N ASP A 438 3.56 26.76 -33.69
CA ASP A 438 4.41 26.39 -34.86
C ASP A 438 4.11 24.98 -35.42
N GLY A 439 3.34 24.17 -34.69
CA GLY A 439 2.97 22.81 -35.07
C GLY A 439 4.12 21.80 -35.00
N ASN A 440 5.31 22.19 -34.52
CA ASN A 440 6.45 21.31 -34.40
C ASN A 440 6.40 20.51 -33.09
N TYR A 441 6.43 19.20 -33.19
CA TYR A 441 6.43 18.32 -32.01
C TYR A 441 7.82 18.17 -31.41
N SER A 442 7.93 18.39 -30.12
CA SER A 442 9.13 18.06 -29.31
C SER A 442 8.76 17.05 -28.23
N LEU A 443 9.68 16.13 -27.93
CA LEU A 443 9.51 15.17 -26.84
C LEU A 443 9.55 15.92 -25.50
N ALA A 444 8.43 15.92 -24.80
CA ALA A 444 8.28 16.59 -23.51
C ALA A 444 8.50 15.63 -22.34
N GLN A 445 8.05 14.37 -22.45
CA GLN A 445 8.11 13.40 -21.36
C GLN A 445 8.15 11.97 -21.89
N ILE A 446 8.79 11.08 -21.11
CA ILE A 446 8.66 9.63 -21.24
C ILE A 446 8.14 9.11 -19.91
N LYS A 447 7.06 8.31 -19.95
CA LYS A 447 6.54 7.59 -18.79
C LYS A 447 6.74 6.09 -18.97
N GLU A 448 7.10 5.42 -17.90
CA GLU A 448 7.09 3.96 -17.82
C GLU A 448 5.87 3.54 -16.99
N MET A 449 5.12 2.55 -17.49
CA MET A 449 3.98 1.99 -16.77
C MET A 449 4.35 0.64 -16.17
N ALA A 450 3.90 0.39 -14.95
CA ALA A 450 4.12 -0.88 -14.28
C ALA A 450 3.48 -2.02 -15.06
N GLN A 451 4.21 -3.10 -15.19
CA GLN A 451 3.73 -4.33 -15.82
C GLN A 451 3.41 -5.35 -14.73
N HIS A 452 2.26 -6.00 -14.83
CA HIS A 452 1.76 -6.92 -13.81
C HIS A 452 1.56 -8.34 -14.39
N PRO A 453 2.65 -9.01 -14.80
CA PRO A 453 2.57 -10.31 -15.48
C PRO A 453 2.02 -11.41 -14.59
N ASN A 454 2.16 -11.28 -13.27
CA ASN A 454 1.68 -12.27 -12.30
C ASN A 454 0.21 -12.06 -11.89
N SER A 455 -0.42 -10.97 -12.31
CA SER A 455 -1.84 -10.68 -12.04
C SER A 455 -2.77 -11.36 -13.04
N LEU A 456 -2.61 -12.67 -13.23
CA LEU A 456 -3.29 -13.44 -14.27
C LEU A 456 -4.79 -13.66 -14.03
N HIS A 457 -5.30 -13.31 -12.88
CA HIS A 457 -6.67 -13.68 -12.49
C HIS A 457 -7.68 -12.56 -12.58
N ASP A 458 -7.23 -11.31 -12.62
CA ASP A 458 -8.11 -10.17 -12.55
C ASP A 458 -7.99 -9.24 -13.75
N THR A 459 -9.08 -8.54 -13.99
CA THR A 459 -9.18 -7.46 -14.97
C THR A 459 -9.43 -6.16 -14.21
N TRP A 460 -8.78 -5.08 -14.63
CA TRP A 460 -9.00 -3.75 -14.04
C TRP A 460 -8.75 -2.64 -15.07
N ILE A 461 -9.30 -1.46 -14.77
CA ILE A 461 -9.08 -0.26 -15.58
C ILE A 461 -7.86 0.46 -15.02
N GLU A 462 -6.79 0.56 -15.83
CA GLU A 462 -5.56 1.24 -15.48
C GLU A 462 -5.61 2.69 -15.95
N PRO A 463 -5.46 3.69 -15.05
CA PRO A 463 -5.46 5.08 -15.42
C PRO A 463 -4.09 5.52 -15.97
N LEU A 464 -4.08 6.28 -17.05
CA LEU A 464 -2.90 6.99 -17.54
C LEU A 464 -3.15 8.50 -17.47
N LEU A 465 -2.42 9.19 -16.58
CA LEU A 465 -2.44 10.63 -16.45
C LEU A 465 -1.21 11.23 -17.15
N ILE A 466 -1.43 12.18 -18.03
CA ILE A 466 -0.39 12.95 -18.75
C ILE A 466 -0.60 14.42 -18.39
N GLU A 467 0.42 15.08 -17.83
CA GLU A 467 0.35 16.47 -17.40
C GLU A 467 1.41 17.30 -18.14
N TRP A 468 1.07 18.56 -18.41
CA TRP A 468 2.00 19.54 -18.98
C TRP A 468 1.79 20.93 -18.35
N SER A 469 2.89 21.64 -18.15
CA SER A 469 2.92 22.94 -17.49
C SER A 469 3.18 24.10 -18.41
N THR A 470 3.45 23.85 -19.70
CA THR A 470 3.64 24.87 -20.72
C THR A 470 2.42 24.93 -21.61
N SER A 471 2.11 26.11 -22.17
CA SER A 471 0.99 26.25 -23.10
C SER A 471 1.27 25.49 -24.41
N VAL A 472 0.39 24.54 -24.76
CA VAL A 472 0.52 23.71 -25.96
C VAL A 472 -0.82 23.69 -26.75
N LYS A 473 -0.73 23.53 -28.05
CA LYS A 473 -1.91 23.37 -28.94
C LYS A 473 -2.22 21.94 -29.31
N SER A 474 -1.20 21.10 -29.29
CA SER A 474 -1.37 19.70 -29.66
C SER A 474 -0.45 18.81 -28.85
N ILE A 475 -0.95 17.64 -28.52
CA ILE A 475 -0.24 16.60 -27.78
C ILE A 475 -0.30 15.33 -28.58
N LYS A 476 0.85 14.69 -28.74
CA LYS A 476 0.98 13.39 -29.38
C LYS A 476 1.43 12.38 -28.32
N ILE A 477 0.69 11.30 -28.20
CA ILE A 477 0.93 10.25 -27.20
C ILE A 477 1.30 8.98 -27.96
N GLY A 478 2.56 8.58 -27.85
CA GLY A 478 3.07 7.34 -28.43
C GLY A 478 3.07 6.23 -27.39
N PHE A 479 2.49 5.09 -27.69
CA PHE A 479 2.44 3.92 -26.81
C PHE A 479 3.35 2.82 -27.37
N GLN A 480 4.20 2.25 -26.55
CA GLN A 480 4.96 1.06 -26.89
C GLN A 480 4.54 -0.09 -25.98
N SER A 481 4.01 -1.17 -26.58
CA SER A 481 3.47 -2.30 -25.85
C SER A 481 3.89 -3.63 -26.46
N THR A 482 4.03 -4.66 -25.62
CA THR A 482 4.28 -6.05 -26.06
C THR A 482 2.99 -6.84 -26.25
N THR A 483 1.87 -6.29 -25.80
CA THR A 483 0.54 -6.88 -25.89
C THR A 483 -0.42 -5.88 -26.55
N PRO A 484 -1.55 -6.33 -27.10
CA PRO A 484 -2.63 -5.43 -27.49
C PRO A 484 -3.10 -4.57 -26.31
N LEU A 485 -3.51 -3.34 -26.63
CA LEU A 485 -4.09 -2.37 -25.69
C LEU A 485 -5.58 -2.26 -25.94
N LEU A 486 -6.37 -2.05 -24.91
CA LEU A 486 -7.76 -1.63 -24.98
C LEU A 486 -7.89 -0.25 -24.33
N ILE A 487 -8.41 0.71 -25.09
CA ILE A 487 -8.62 2.11 -24.67
C ILE A 487 -10.06 2.48 -25.03
N ASP A 488 -10.78 3.16 -24.13
CA ASP A 488 -12.16 3.58 -24.41
C ASP A 488 -12.32 5.09 -24.44
N GLU A 489 -11.78 5.83 -23.49
CA GLU A 489 -12.09 7.25 -23.34
C GLU A 489 -10.85 8.06 -22.92
N LEU A 490 -10.83 9.33 -23.37
CA LEU A 490 -9.82 10.33 -23.09
C LEU A 490 -10.50 11.59 -22.54
N TYR A 491 -10.01 12.11 -21.45
CA TYR A 491 -10.53 13.30 -20.81
C TYR A 491 -9.45 14.37 -20.72
N LEU A 492 -9.82 15.60 -21.05
CA LEU A 492 -8.99 16.79 -20.87
C LEU A 492 -9.37 17.47 -19.55
N ARG A 493 -8.36 17.95 -18.83
CA ARG A 493 -8.50 18.69 -17.56
C ARG A 493 -7.74 19.99 -17.59
#